data_534c725430a33477f300edd17400fa84
#
_entry.id   534c725430a33477f300edd17400fa84
#
_cell.length_a   1.000
_cell.length_b   1.000
_cell.length_c   1.000
_cell.angle_alpha   90.00
_cell.angle_beta   90.00
_cell.angle_gamma   90.00
#
_symmetry.space_group_name_H-M   'P 1'
#
loop_
_entity.id
_entity.type
_entity.pdbx_description
1 polymer ?
#
loop_
_entity_poly.entity_id
_entity_poly.type
_entity_poly.pdbx_seq_one_letter_code
_entity_poly.pdbx_strand_id
1 'polypeptide(L)'
;AGNLHRAATRGSGERGEDVTLNAKLIANIPSRLKIPIDCHVRGEVVMPLKTFEAKYKHVSPNPRNLCSGALRQKHGDGKAEASDLVFCAYDVKFLNESPQASYDSELLEFLQNSIGIEPAPWQIFDSTSPQIEMIEYTKEWSIKRSDYDFEIDGIVFKLDSLPQRERLGSTAHHPR
;
A
#
# COMPACT_ATOMS: atom_id res chain seq x y z
N ALA A 1 16.60 8.23 12.22
CA ALA A 1 15.64 8.67 11.20
C ALA A 1 15.95 8.03 9.84
N GLY A 2 14.92 7.73 9.07
CA GLY A 2 15.02 7.29 7.69
C GLY A 2 15.35 5.82 7.44
N ASN A 3 15.75 5.03 8.43
CA ASN A 3 15.99 3.60 8.28
C ASN A 3 14.71 2.80 8.55
N LEU A 4 14.51 1.68 7.83
CA LEU A 4 13.44 0.74 8.14
C LEU A 4 13.67 0.14 9.54
N HIS A 5 12.90 0.62 10.49
CA HIS A 5 12.99 0.19 11.89
C HIS A 5 12.11 -1.03 12.14
N ARG A 6 10.84 -0.95 11.70
CA ARG A 6 9.85 -1.99 11.96
C ARG A 6 8.81 -2.06 10.85
N ALA A 7 8.39 -3.27 10.50
CA ALA A 7 7.22 -3.56 9.69
C ALA A 7 6.29 -4.50 10.46
N ALA A 8 5.00 -4.20 10.44
CA ALA A 8 3.99 -5.01 11.11
C ALA A 8 2.74 -5.16 10.24
N THR A 9 2.07 -6.30 10.35
CA THR A 9 0.75 -6.50 9.73
C THR A 9 -0.31 -5.68 10.45
N ARG A 10 -1.45 -5.41 9.79
CA ARG A 10 -2.58 -4.70 10.40
C ARG A 10 -3.14 -5.44 11.63
N GLY A 11 -3.15 -6.79 11.60
CA GLY A 11 -3.72 -7.61 12.68
C GLY A 11 -5.16 -7.23 13.00
N SER A 12 -5.44 -7.05 14.30
CA SER A 12 -6.76 -6.61 14.81
C SER A 12 -6.95 -5.08 14.76
N GLY A 13 -5.96 -4.32 14.27
CA GLY A 13 -5.93 -2.85 14.35
C GLY A 13 -5.09 -2.33 15.53
N GLU A 14 -5.08 -3.02 16.64
CA GLU A 14 -4.27 -2.68 17.83
C GLU A 14 -2.98 -3.51 17.91
N ARG A 15 -3.04 -4.76 17.47
CA ARG A 15 -1.90 -5.70 17.51
C ARG A 15 -1.70 -6.35 16.15
N GLY A 16 -0.52 -6.19 15.58
CA GLY A 16 -0.07 -6.84 14.35
C GLY A 16 1.15 -7.71 14.60
N GLU A 17 1.40 -8.65 13.70
CA GLU A 17 2.61 -9.46 13.72
C GLU A 17 3.80 -8.67 13.19
N ASP A 18 4.95 -8.81 13.83
CA ASP A 18 6.22 -8.25 13.34
C ASP A 18 6.70 -9.06 12.13
N VAL A 19 6.80 -8.39 11.00
CA VAL A 19 7.26 -8.96 9.72
C VAL A 19 8.49 -8.25 9.17
N THR A 20 9.24 -7.57 10.04
CA THR A 20 10.37 -6.71 9.66
C THR A 20 11.42 -7.46 8.86
N LEU A 21 11.75 -8.71 9.24
CA LEU A 21 12.76 -9.50 8.53
C LEU A 21 12.37 -9.76 7.07
N ASN A 22 11.12 -10.16 6.84
CA ASN A 22 10.62 -10.43 5.49
C ASN A 22 10.38 -9.14 4.70
N ALA A 23 9.91 -8.08 5.35
CA ALA A 23 9.73 -6.77 4.71
C ALA A 23 11.04 -6.20 4.15
N LYS A 24 12.17 -6.46 4.81
CA LYS A 24 13.51 -6.06 4.32
C LYS A 24 13.95 -6.78 3.04
N LEU A 25 13.33 -7.91 2.72
CA LEU A 25 13.61 -8.68 1.50
C LEU A 25 12.77 -8.20 0.31
N ILE A 26 11.72 -7.43 0.55
CA ILE A 26 10.87 -6.88 -0.52
C ILE A 26 11.64 -5.77 -1.24
N ALA A 27 11.90 -5.99 -2.53
CA ALA A 27 12.84 -5.16 -3.29
C ALA A 27 12.46 -3.67 -3.37
N ASN A 28 11.17 -3.33 -3.38
CA ASN A 28 10.68 -1.96 -3.45
C ASN A 28 10.40 -1.31 -2.08
N ILE A 29 10.79 -1.97 -0.98
CA ILE A 29 10.86 -1.36 0.34
C ILE A 29 12.31 -0.92 0.59
N PRO A 30 12.62 0.39 0.59
CA PRO A 30 13.98 0.84 0.81
C PRO A 30 14.41 0.57 2.26
N SER A 31 15.62 0.06 2.44
CA SER A 31 16.23 -0.08 3.78
C SER A 31 16.49 1.27 4.44
N ARG A 32 16.66 2.31 3.61
CA ARG A 32 16.83 3.71 4.02
C ARG A 32 16.10 4.63 3.06
N LEU A 33 15.34 5.56 3.62
CA LEU A 33 14.63 6.60 2.86
C LEU A 33 15.61 7.59 2.24
N LYS A 34 15.23 8.23 1.14
CA LYS A 34 16.02 9.30 0.50
C LYS A 34 16.29 10.48 1.44
N ILE A 35 15.38 10.74 2.37
CA ILE A 35 15.50 11.79 3.38
C ILE A 35 15.39 11.21 4.80
N PRO A 36 16.10 11.76 5.80
CA PRO A 36 16.11 11.25 7.16
C PRO A 36 14.87 11.70 7.96
N ILE A 37 13.71 11.13 7.66
CA ILE A 37 12.44 11.44 8.29
C ILE A 37 11.88 10.22 9.04
N ASP A 38 11.14 10.46 10.12
CA ASP A 38 10.45 9.41 10.87
C ASP A 38 8.97 9.38 10.47
N CYS A 39 8.55 8.31 9.85
CA CYS A 39 7.20 8.15 9.34
C CYS A 39 6.71 6.70 9.45
N HIS A 40 5.40 6.53 9.44
CA HIS A 40 4.72 5.28 9.19
C HIS A 40 4.16 5.30 7.77
N VAL A 41 4.59 4.37 6.93
CA VAL A 41 4.00 4.16 5.61
C VAL A 41 3.07 2.97 5.67
N ARG A 42 1.84 3.14 5.20
CA ARG A 42 0.85 2.08 5.08
C ARG A 42 0.70 1.66 3.63
N GLY A 43 0.49 0.37 3.43
CA GLY A 43 0.33 -0.19 2.09
C GLY A 43 -0.16 -1.63 2.14
N GLU A 44 -0.36 -2.20 0.97
CA GLU A 44 -0.62 -3.63 0.79
C GLU A 44 0.62 -4.30 0.24
N VAL A 45 0.89 -5.51 0.73
CA VAL A 45 1.90 -6.38 0.13
C VAL A 45 1.18 -7.36 -0.78
N VAL A 46 1.62 -7.45 -2.01
CA VAL A 46 0.99 -8.28 -3.05
C VAL A 46 1.99 -9.25 -3.67
N MET A 47 1.49 -10.36 -4.18
CA MET A 47 2.23 -11.28 -5.04
C MET A 47 1.92 -10.92 -6.49
N PRO A 48 2.92 -10.49 -7.30
CA PRO A 48 2.70 -10.25 -8.73
C PRO A 48 2.19 -11.51 -9.44
N LEU A 49 1.16 -11.35 -10.28
CA LEU A 49 0.51 -12.49 -10.96
C LEU A 49 1.46 -13.21 -11.91
N LYS A 50 2.34 -12.47 -12.62
CA LYS A 50 3.38 -13.08 -13.48
C LYS A 50 4.34 -13.92 -12.67
N THR A 51 4.76 -13.45 -11.52
CA THR A 51 5.64 -14.20 -10.60
C THR A 51 4.92 -15.42 -10.06
N PHE A 52 3.66 -15.27 -9.65
CA PHE A 52 2.83 -16.36 -9.18
C PHE A 52 2.66 -17.45 -10.24
N GLU A 53 2.28 -17.08 -11.45
CA GLU A 53 2.10 -18.03 -12.56
C GLU A 53 3.40 -18.77 -12.91
N ALA A 54 4.52 -18.05 -12.94
CA ALA A 54 5.80 -18.62 -13.30
C ALA A 54 6.41 -19.55 -12.23
N LYS A 55 6.25 -19.19 -10.94
CA LYS A 55 6.96 -19.88 -9.86
C LYS A 55 6.06 -20.69 -8.93
N TYR A 56 4.79 -20.28 -8.70
CA TYR A 56 4.03 -20.73 -7.54
C TYR A 56 2.65 -21.31 -7.82
N LYS A 57 2.19 -21.30 -9.06
CA LYS A 57 0.88 -21.82 -9.45
C LYS A 57 0.66 -23.29 -9.05
N HIS A 58 1.74 -24.07 -9.05
CA HIS A 58 1.71 -25.48 -8.65
C HIS A 58 1.81 -25.68 -7.13
N VAL A 59 2.14 -24.61 -6.37
CA VAL A 59 2.36 -24.65 -4.92
C VAL A 59 1.12 -24.18 -4.17
N SER A 60 0.36 -23.24 -4.75
CA SER A 60 -0.81 -22.65 -4.14
C SER A 60 -1.85 -22.27 -5.21
N PRO A 61 -3.15 -22.45 -4.94
CA PRO A 61 -4.20 -22.03 -5.85
C PRO A 61 -4.49 -20.52 -5.78
N ASN A 62 -3.94 -19.81 -4.78
CA ASN A 62 -4.31 -18.43 -4.49
C ASN A 62 -3.09 -17.58 -4.17
N PRO A 63 -2.77 -16.54 -5.00
CA PRO A 63 -1.62 -15.66 -4.79
C PRO A 63 -1.72 -14.86 -3.50
N ARG A 64 -2.90 -14.42 -3.08
CA ARG A 64 -3.12 -13.64 -1.85
C ARG A 64 -2.77 -14.44 -0.59
N ASN A 65 -3.20 -15.70 -0.51
CA ASN A 65 -2.86 -16.58 0.61
C ASN A 65 -1.36 -16.89 0.64
N LEU A 66 -0.76 -17.11 -0.53
CA LEU A 66 0.66 -17.35 -0.66
C LEU A 66 1.48 -16.12 -0.22
N CYS A 67 1.08 -14.92 -0.64
CA CYS A 67 1.67 -13.65 -0.22
C CYS A 67 1.65 -13.49 1.30
N SER A 68 0.48 -13.73 1.93
CA SER A 68 0.33 -13.64 3.38
C SER A 68 1.23 -14.63 4.11
N GLY A 69 1.38 -15.85 3.60
CA GLY A 69 2.29 -16.87 4.14
C GLY A 69 3.77 -16.46 4.00
N ALA A 70 4.18 -15.99 2.81
CA ALA A 70 5.55 -15.55 2.57
C ALA A 70 5.95 -14.37 3.43
N LEU A 71 5.02 -13.42 3.67
CA LEU A 71 5.29 -12.27 4.52
C LEU A 71 5.45 -12.64 6.01
N ARG A 72 4.76 -13.68 6.49
CA ARG A 72 4.73 -14.07 7.90
C ARG A 72 5.68 -15.22 8.26
N GLN A 73 6.36 -15.82 7.31
CA GLN A 73 7.30 -16.91 7.58
C GLN A 73 8.40 -16.50 8.55
N LYS A 74 8.79 -17.41 9.45
CA LYS A 74 9.78 -17.11 10.52
C LYS A 74 11.18 -17.60 10.20
N HIS A 75 11.31 -18.67 9.42
CA HIS A 75 12.58 -19.38 9.24
C HIS A 75 12.93 -19.68 7.78
N GLY A 76 12.33 -18.96 6.81
CA GLY A 76 12.53 -19.27 5.41
C GLY A 76 11.87 -20.59 4.96
N ASP A 77 10.94 -21.10 5.73
CA ASP A 77 10.19 -22.35 5.48
C ASP A 77 8.86 -22.10 4.74
N GLY A 78 8.65 -20.89 4.28
CA GLY A 78 7.48 -20.49 3.52
C GLY A 78 7.47 -21.11 2.12
N LYS A 79 6.27 -21.25 1.55
CA LYS A 79 6.05 -21.75 0.21
C LYS A 79 6.46 -20.77 -0.89
N ALA A 80 6.74 -19.52 -0.54
CA ALA A 80 7.19 -18.49 -1.46
C ALA A 80 8.19 -17.55 -0.78
N GLU A 81 9.03 -16.93 -1.59
CA GLU A 81 10.06 -15.99 -1.15
C GLU A 81 9.47 -14.59 -0.92
N ALA A 82 9.84 -13.93 0.18
CA ALA A 82 9.43 -12.55 0.45
C ALA A 82 10.00 -11.56 -0.57
N SER A 83 11.13 -11.88 -1.20
CA SER A 83 11.75 -11.10 -2.28
C SER A 83 10.92 -11.04 -3.57
N ASP A 84 9.98 -11.96 -3.73
CA ASP A 84 9.05 -12.00 -4.88
C ASP A 84 7.79 -11.16 -4.64
N LEU A 85 7.64 -10.57 -3.46
CA LEU A 85 6.53 -9.69 -3.10
C LEU A 85 6.78 -8.24 -3.50
N VAL A 86 5.70 -7.48 -3.63
CA VAL A 86 5.73 -6.04 -3.91
C VAL A 86 4.89 -5.31 -2.88
N PHE A 87 5.39 -4.18 -2.40
CA PHE A 87 4.67 -3.29 -1.49
C PHE A 87 4.04 -2.13 -2.27
N CYS A 88 2.74 -1.95 -2.15
CA CYS A 88 1.96 -0.87 -2.75
C CYS A 88 1.54 0.11 -1.65
N ALA A 89 2.22 1.25 -1.53
CA ALA A 89 1.91 2.25 -0.51
C ALA A 89 0.63 3.03 -0.86
N TYR A 90 -0.18 3.38 0.15
CA TYR A 90 -1.39 4.18 -0.05
C TYR A 90 -1.61 5.27 1.00
N ASP A 91 -0.74 5.35 2.01
CA ASP A 91 -0.84 6.34 3.08
C ASP A 91 0.49 6.54 3.79
N VAL A 92 0.75 7.74 4.27
CA VAL A 92 1.90 8.07 5.10
C VAL A 92 1.50 8.97 6.27
N LYS A 93 2.03 8.66 7.44
CA LYS A 93 1.88 9.47 8.65
C LYS A 93 3.26 9.81 9.21
N PHE A 94 3.54 11.08 9.34
CA PHE A 94 4.78 11.56 9.95
C PHE A 94 4.69 11.54 11.48
N LEU A 95 5.79 11.20 12.15
CA LEU A 95 5.82 11.03 13.61
C LEU A 95 6.27 12.31 14.33
N ASN A 96 7.12 13.09 13.69
CA ASN A 96 7.70 14.31 14.26
C ASN A 96 7.33 15.52 13.40
N GLU A 97 8.24 15.95 12.54
CA GLU A 97 7.99 17.04 11.60
C GLU A 97 7.24 16.52 10.38
N SER A 98 6.09 17.09 10.10
CA SER A 98 5.30 16.79 8.91
C SER A 98 5.61 17.82 7.82
N PRO A 99 5.77 17.41 6.55
CA PRO A 99 5.70 18.37 5.48
C PRO A 99 4.34 19.08 5.56
N GLN A 100 4.32 20.37 5.24
CA GLN A 100 3.06 21.11 5.15
C GLN A 100 2.31 20.59 3.91
N ALA A 101 1.34 19.72 4.14
CA ALA A 101 0.46 19.19 3.12
C ALA A 101 -0.99 19.53 3.47
N SER A 102 -1.72 20.03 2.49
CA SER A 102 -3.15 20.29 2.61
C SER A 102 -3.99 19.19 1.94
N TYR A 103 -3.35 18.39 1.09
CA TYR A 103 -4.00 17.38 0.27
C TYR A 103 -3.32 16.00 0.43
N ASP A 104 -4.12 14.93 0.33
CA ASP A 104 -3.62 13.54 0.35
C ASP A 104 -2.74 13.24 -0.86
N SER A 105 -3.08 13.81 -2.01
CA SER A 105 -2.29 13.74 -3.23
C SER A 105 -0.86 14.26 -3.05
N GLU A 106 -0.68 15.36 -2.33
CA GLU A 106 0.66 15.91 -2.00
C GLU A 106 1.47 14.91 -1.16
N LEU A 107 0.82 14.16 -0.25
CA LEU A 107 1.47 13.12 0.54
C LEU A 107 1.89 11.92 -0.31
N LEU A 108 1.08 11.52 -1.30
CA LEU A 108 1.41 10.45 -2.23
C LEU A 108 2.58 10.84 -3.15
N GLU A 109 2.58 12.08 -3.65
CA GLU A 109 3.73 12.63 -4.40
C GLU A 109 4.99 12.69 -3.54
N PHE A 110 4.86 13.08 -2.28
CA PHE A 110 5.98 13.10 -1.35
C PHE A 110 6.55 11.71 -1.08
N LEU A 111 5.70 10.68 -0.96
CA LEU A 111 6.12 9.29 -0.86
C LEU A 111 7.03 8.90 -2.04
N GLN A 112 6.61 9.19 -3.25
CA GLN A 112 7.32 8.83 -4.46
C GLN A 112 8.61 9.63 -4.63
N ASN A 113 8.51 10.95 -4.58
CA ASN A 113 9.58 11.85 -4.96
C ASN A 113 10.63 12.03 -3.87
N SER A 114 10.19 12.22 -2.62
CA SER A 114 11.05 12.58 -1.50
C SER A 114 11.45 11.38 -0.63
N ILE A 115 10.55 10.43 -0.42
CA ILE A 115 10.81 9.22 0.39
C ILE A 115 11.39 8.10 -0.47
N GLY A 116 10.92 7.95 -1.71
CA GLY A 116 11.36 6.93 -2.65
C GLY A 116 10.60 5.62 -2.49
N ILE A 117 9.35 5.70 -2.05
CA ILE A 117 8.41 4.57 -2.02
C ILE A 117 7.31 4.84 -3.03
N GLU A 118 7.12 3.91 -3.96
CA GLU A 118 6.11 4.01 -5.01
C GLU A 118 4.70 3.85 -4.40
N PRO A 119 3.79 4.82 -4.59
CA PRO A 119 2.41 4.66 -4.16
C PRO A 119 1.64 3.71 -5.09
N ALA A 120 0.55 3.14 -4.58
CA ALA A 120 -0.45 2.48 -5.41
C ALA A 120 -0.98 3.47 -6.46
N PRO A 121 -1.41 3.00 -7.64
CA PRO A 121 -1.97 3.88 -8.67
C PRO A 121 -3.11 4.75 -8.12
N TRP A 122 -3.07 6.04 -8.41
CA TRP A 122 -4.05 7.00 -7.94
C TRP A 122 -4.36 8.06 -8.99
N GLN A 123 -5.51 8.71 -8.86
CA GLN A 123 -5.98 9.78 -9.74
C GLN A 123 -6.81 10.79 -8.94
N ILE A 124 -6.71 12.07 -9.30
CA ILE A 124 -7.56 13.14 -8.76
C ILE A 124 -8.76 13.33 -9.67
N PHE A 125 -9.92 13.56 -9.06
CA PHE A 125 -11.15 13.98 -9.72
C PHE A 125 -11.45 15.41 -9.27
N ASP A 126 -11.10 16.37 -10.11
CA ASP A 126 -11.30 17.82 -9.87
C ASP A 126 -12.20 18.39 -10.97
N SER A 127 -13.43 17.98 -10.96
CA SER A 127 -14.42 18.43 -11.93
C SER A 127 -15.69 18.95 -11.27
N THR A 128 -16.54 19.57 -12.06
CA THR A 128 -17.88 19.99 -11.65
C THR A 128 -18.85 18.81 -11.47
N SER A 129 -18.47 17.61 -11.89
CA SER A 129 -19.29 16.40 -11.83
C SER A 129 -18.47 15.18 -11.38
N PRO A 130 -17.81 15.24 -10.19
CA PRO A 130 -16.89 14.18 -9.75
C PRO A 130 -17.57 12.81 -9.62
N GLN A 131 -18.86 12.76 -9.29
CA GLN A 131 -19.59 11.50 -9.17
C GLN A 131 -19.68 10.75 -10.51
N ILE A 132 -19.87 11.46 -11.62
CA ILE A 132 -19.94 10.86 -12.96
C ILE A 132 -18.59 10.28 -13.32
N GLU A 133 -17.51 11.05 -13.13
CA GLU A 133 -16.15 10.60 -13.39
C GLU A 133 -15.75 9.39 -12.54
N MET A 134 -16.11 9.37 -11.27
CA MET A 134 -15.85 8.24 -10.37
C MET A 134 -16.58 6.97 -10.84
N ILE A 135 -17.82 7.09 -11.34
CA ILE A 135 -18.58 5.97 -11.91
C ILE A 135 -17.92 5.46 -13.19
N GLU A 136 -17.52 6.36 -14.08
CA GLU A 136 -16.82 5.99 -15.32
C GLU A 136 -15.49 5.33 -15.04
N TYR A 137 -14.70 5.87 -14.14
CA TYR A 137 -13.44 5.30 -13.68
C TYR A 137 -13.63 3.90 -13.09
N THR A 138 -14.67 3.69 -12.29
CA THR A 138 -14.99 2.38 -11.74
C THR A 138 -15.30 1.36 -12.83
N LYS A 139 -16.05 1.76 -13.85
CA LYS A 139 -16.34 0.91 -15.01
C LYS A 139 -15.06 0.59 -15.80
N GLU A 140 -14.21 1.57 -16.03
CA GLU A 140 -12.92 1.40 -16.70
C GLU A 140 -12.05 0.40 -15.96
N TRP A 141 -11.91 0.54 -14.64
CA TRP A 141 -11.13 -0.37 -13.81
C TRP A 141 -11.71 -1.79 -13.73
N SER A 142 -13.03 -1.96 -13.84
CA SER A 142 -13.63 -3.29 -13.90
C SER A 142 -13.17 -4.10 -15.12
N ILE A 143 -12.74 -3.41 -16.18
CA ILE A 143 -12.18 -4.00 -17.40
C ILE A 143 -10.66 -4.12 -17.27
N LYS A 144 -9.98 -3.04 -16.91
CA LYS A 144 -8.52 -2.95 -16.84
C LYS A 144 -7.87 -3.80 -15.75
N ARG A 145 -8.63 -4.19 -14.72
CA ARG A 145 -8.06 -4.98 -13.59
C ARG A 145 -7.41 -6.29 -14.04
N SER A 146 -7.85 -6.87 -15.14
CA SER A 146 -7.26 -8.09 -15.71
C SER A 146 -5.86 -7.88 -16.30
N ASP A 147 -5.51 -6.64 -16.63
CA ASP A 147 -4.22 -6.28 -17.24
C ASP A 147 -3.17 -5.94 -16.17
N TYR A 148 -3.63 -5.78 -14.92
CA TYR A 148 -2.73 -5.53 -13.79
C TYR A 148 -2.01 -6.79 -13.35
N ASP A 149 -0.77 -6.61 -12.90
CA ASP A 149 0.08 -7.72 -12.43
C ASP A 149 -0.19 -8.12 -10.97
N PHE A 150 -1.35 -7.73 -10.41
CA PHE A 150 -1.82 -8.18 -9.09
C PHE A 150 -3.35 -8.11 -8.98
N GLU A 151 -3.90 -8.93 -8.07
CA GLU A 151 -5.35 -8.97 -7.85
C GLU A 151 -5.85 -7.67 -7.21
N ILE A 152 -6.92 -7.11 -7.80
CA ILE A 152 -7.60 -5.92 -7.32
C ILE A 152 -9.02 -6.31 -6.93
N ASP A 153 -9.41 -6.04 -5.69
CA ASP A 153 -10.73 -6.34 -5.13
C ASP A 153 -11.64 -5.10 -5.08
N GLY A 154 -11.10 -3.91 -5.30
CA GLY A 154 -11.89 -2.69 -5.34
C GLY A 154 -11.08 -1.42 -5.56
N ILE A 155 -11.80 -0.30 -5.61
CA ILE A 155 -11.26 1.06 -5.72
C ILE A 155 -11.65 1.82 -4.45
N VAL A 156 -10.72 2.56 -3.90
CA VAL A 156 -10.95 3.40 -2.74
C VAL A 156 -11.00 4.86 -3.18
N PHE A 157 -12.14 5.51 -3.00
CA PHE A 157 -12.27 6.94 -3.17
C PHE A 157 -12.05 7.64 -1.84
N LYS A 158 -11.22 8.66 -1.85
CA LYS A 158 -10.88 9.47 -0.67
C LYS A 158 -11.13 10.94 -0.97
N LEU A 159 -11.56 11.69 0.03
CA LEU A 159 -11.54 13.14 -0.05
C LEU A 159 -10.09 13.62 -0.01
N ASP A 160 -9.66 14.38 -1.02
CA ASP A 160 -8.27 14.79 -1.14
C ASP A 160 -7.87 15.82 -0.06
N SER A 161 -8.74 16.76 0.26
CA SER A 161 -8.49 17.78 1.30
C SER A 161 -8.36 17.17 2.69
N LEU A 162 -7.18 17.23 3.30
CA LEU A 162 -6.90 16.77 4.65
C LEU A 162 -7.71 17.51 5.71
N PRO A 163 -7.84 18.87 5.69
CA PRO A 163 -8.67 19.59 6.65
C PRO A 163 -10.16 19.22 6.54
N GLN A 164 -10.66 18.91 5.35
CA GLN A 164 -12.04 18.47 5.19
C GLN A 164 -12.25 17.06 5.75
N ARG A 165 -11.30 16.14 5.53
CA ARG A 165 -11.35 14.80 6.15
C ARG A 165 -11.38 14.89 7.68
N GLU A 166 -10.55 15.75 8.26
CA GLU A 166 -10.48 15.93 9.71
C GLU A 166 -11.82 16.43 10.26
N ARG A 167 -12.47 17.37 9.57
CA ARG A 167 -13.82 17.87 9.97
C ARG A 167 -14.91 16.81 9.85
N LEU A 168 -14.82 15.89 8.89
CA LEU A 168 -15.76 14.78 8.74
C LEU A 168 -15.56 13.71 9.83
N GLY A 169 -14.37 13.66 10.41
CA GLY A 169 -14.02 12.72 11.47
C GLY A 169 -13.91 11.28 11.01
N SER A 170 -14.05 10.36 11.95
CA SER A 170 -14.00 8.93 11.70
C SER A 170 -15.18 8.23 12.38
N THR A 171 -15.61 7.10 11.80
CA THR A 171 -16.47 6.16 12.51
C THR A 171 -15.61 5.25 13.38
N ALA A 172 -16.23 4.41 14.24
CA ALA A 172 -15.52 3.47 15.11
C ALA A 172 -14.55 2.54 14.35
N HIS A 173 -14.76 2.36 13.04
CA HIS A 173 -13.99 1.41 12.22
C HIS A 173 -13.28 2.05 11.01
N HIS A 174 -13.72 3.21 10.52
CA HIS A 174 -13.16 3.83 9.31
C HIS A 174 -13.16 5.35 9.39
N PRO A 175 -12.12 6.04 8.82
CA PRO A 175 -12.20 7.47 8.51
C PRO A 175 -13.36 7.75 7.56
N ARG A 176 -14.01 8.88 7.74
CA ARG A 176 -15.05 9.38 6.82
C ARG A 176 -14.46 10.26 5.75
#